data_b4a90f13a42d21f6cefdc73c15b688be
#
_entry.id   b4a90f13a42d21f6cefdc73c15b688be
#
_cell.length_a   1.000
_cell.length_b   1.000
_cell.length_c   1.000
_cell.angle_alpha   90.00
_cell.angle_beta   90.00
_cell.angle_gamma   90.00
#
_symmetry.space_group_name_H-M   'P 1'
#
loop_
_entity.id
_entity.type
_entity.pdbx_description
1 polymer ?
#
loop_
_entity_poly.entity_id
_entity_poly.type
_entity_poly.pdbx_seq_one_letter_code
_entity_poly.pdbx_strand_id
1 'polypeptide(L)' 'MWLVRDLNSTNGTLVNGEDVTEAVLHSGDVLTIGLTDLEFQAG' A
#
# COMPACT_ATOMS: atom_id res chain seq x y z
N MET A 1 -5.79 -2.30 -13.50
CA MET A 1 -4.71 -2.66 -12.59
C MET A 1 -4.22 -1.42 -11.87
N TRP A 2 -4.03 -1.50 -10.56
CA TRP A 2 -3.55 -0.39 -9.75
C TRP A 2 -2.21 -0.75 -9.14
N LEU A 3 -1.26 0.20 -9.17
CA LEU A 3 0.06 0.02 -8.58
C LEU A 3 0.27 1.02 -7.46
N VAL A 4 0.92 0.58 -6.39
CA VAL A 4 1.47 1.47 -5.39
C VAL A 4 2.99 1.42 -5.51
N ARG A 5 3.63 2.58 -5.40
CA ARG A 5 5.09 2.66 -5.42
C ARG A 5 5.55 3.58 -4.29
N ASP A 6 6.49 3.07 -3.51
CA ASP A 6 7.11 3.84 -2.45
C ASP A 6 8.28 4.64 -3.04
N LEU A 7 8.22 5.96 -2.94
CA LEU A 7 9.28 6.83 -3.43
C LEU A 7 10.17 7.27 -2.28
N ASN A 8 10.85 6.31 -1.67
CA ASN A 8 11.80 6.55 -0.57
C ASN A 8 11.15 7.15 0.67
N SER A 9 9.98 6.65 1.06
CA SER A 9 9.36 7.13 2.29
C SER A 9 10.19 6.72 3.51
N THR A 10 10.17 7.54 4.54
CA THR A 10 10.94 7.30 5.76
C THR A 10 10.44 6.06 6.50
N ASN A 11 9.13 5.84 6.52
CA ASN A 11 8.52 4.77 7.30
C ASN A 11 8.14 3.55 6.47
N GLY A 12 8.32 3.63 5.15
CA GLY A 12 7.96 2.53 4.26
C GLY A 12 6.48 2.48 3.94
N THR A 13 6.13 1.55 3.06
CA THR A 13 4.75 1.30 2.65
C THR A 13 4.46 -0.17 2.86
N LEU A 14 3.36 -0.47 3.54
CA LEU A 14 2.95 -1.85 3.78
C LEU A 14 1.66 -2.14 3.01
N VAL A 15 1.61 -3.31 2.39
CA VAL A 15 0.37 -3.79 1.78
C VAL A 15 0.02 -5.09 2.48
N ASN A 16 -1.12 -5.11 3.17
CA ASN A 16 -1.56 -6.24 3.99
C ASN A 16 -0.49 -6.66 5.02
N GLY A 17 0.21 -5.65 5.57
CA GLY A 17 1.24 -5.88 6.58
C GLY A 17 2.60 -6.24 6.02
N GLU A 18 2.77 -6.29 4.72
CA GLU A 18 4.04 -6.64 4.08
C GLU A 18 4.71 -5.38 3.52
N ASP A 19 5.97 -5.18 3.89
CA ASP A 19 6.75 -4.02 3.43
C ASP A 19 7.10 -4.20 1.95
N VAL A 20 6.68 -3.24 1.14
CA VAL A 20 6.88 -3.29 -0.31
C VAL A 20 7.42 -1.97 -0.83
N THR A 21 8.21 -2.04 -1.89
CA THR A 21 8.60 -0.84 -2.64
C THR A 21 7.66 -0.60 -3.81
N GLU A 22 7.04 -1.65 -4.31
CA GLU A 22 6.05 -1.57 -5.38
C GLU A 22 5.15 -2.79 -5.29
N ALA A 23 3.87 -2.60 -5.47
CA ALA A 23 2.92 -3.72 -5.44
C ALA A 23 1.70 -3.41 -6.28
N VAL A 24 1.08 -4.49 -6.80
CA VAL A 24 -0.21 -4.40 -7.47
C VAL A 24 -1.30 -4.47 -6.40
N LEU A 25 -2.24 -3.54 -6.45
CA LEU A 25 -3.33 -3.47 -5.49
C LEU A 25 -4.58 -4.15 -6.03
N HIS A 26 -5.23 -4.90 -5.15
CA HIS A 26 -6.52 -5.53 -5.43
C HIS A 26 -7.55 -4.98 -4.46
N SER A 27 -8.81 -5.00 -4.87
CA SER A 27 -9.89 -4.53 -4.01
C SER A 27 -9.89 -5.30 -2.69
N GLY A 28 -9.97 -4.57 -1.58
CA GLY A 28 -9.91 -5.15 -0.25
C GLY A 28 -8.52 -5.16 0.38
N ASP A 29 -7.48 -4.79 -0.38
CA ASP A 29 -6.14 -4.70 0.18
C ASP A 29 -6.04 -3.53 1.16
N VAL A 30 -5.30 -3.74 2.24
CA VAL A 30 -5.05 -2.70 3.24
C VAL A 30 -3.66 -2.14 3.02
N LEU A 31 -3.60 -0.84 2.79
CA LEU A 31 -2.37 -0.09 2.54
C LEU A 31 -2.02 0.70 3.78
N THR A 32 -0.83 0.52 4.31
CA THR A 32 -0.36 1.26 5.48
C THR A 32 0.73 2.24 5.06
N ILE A 33 0.51 3.51 5.34
CA ILE A 33 1.46 4.58 5.04
C ILE A 33 1.75 5.30 6.35
N GLY A 34 2.94 5.09 6.90
CA GLY A 34 3.29 5.63 8.20
C GLY A 34 2.41 5.01 9.28
N LEU A 35 1.59 5.82 9.93
CA LEU A 35 0.65 5.37 10.96
C LEU A 35 -0.79 5.33 10.45
N THR A 36 -1.00 5.48 9.15
CA THR A 36 -2.33 5.54 8.57
C THR A 36 -2.61 4.29 7.75
N ASP A 37 -3.72 3.63 8.03
CA ASP A 37 -4.18 2.48 7.25
C ASP A 37 -5.31 2.92 6.32
N LEU A 38 -5.20 2.54 5.05
CA LEU A 38 -6.20 2.83 4.03
C LEU A 38 -6.63 1.53 3.39
N GLU A 39 -7.92 1.34 3.22
CA GLU A 39 -8.43 0.18 2.50
C GLU A 39 -8.64 0.56 1.04
N PHE A 40 -8.06 -0.21 0.12
CA PHE A 40 -8.21 0.03 -1.31
C PHE A 40 -9.51 -0.60 -1.81
N GLN A 41 -10.31 0.19 -2.50
CA GLN A 41 -11.56 -0.27 -3.10
C GLN A 41 -11.55 0.10 -4.58
N ALA A 42 -11.62 -0.90 -5.46
CA ALA A 42 -11.75 -0.70 -6.90
C ALA A 42 -13.22 -0.90 -7.26
N GLY A 43 -13.85 0.17 -7.67
CA GLY A 43 -15.28 0.13 -7.95
C GLY A 43 -15.63 -0.12 -9.38
#